data_910e9e7f6ff3625d7284408fc041a5a5
#
_entry.id   910e9e7f6ff3625d7284408fc041a5a5
#
_cell.length_a   1.000
_cell.length_b   1.000
_cell.length_c   1.000
_cell.angle_alpha   90.00
_cell.angle_beta   90.00
_cell.angle_gamma   90.00
#
_symmetry.space_group_name_H-M   'P 1'
#
loop_
_entity.id
_entity.type
_entity.pdbx_description
1 polymer ?
#
loop_
_entity_poly.entity_id
_entity_poly.type
_entity_poly.pdbx_seq_one_letter_code
_entity_poly.pdbx_strand_id
1 'polypeptide(L)' 'MSKKRMFPILYMLPTGKENAITTEELVKLSGCGSARELQKQIAFEREHGALICSGAGRGYWRPKDYKELREFVRIMDA' A
#
# COMPACT_ATOMS: atom_id res chain seq x y z
N MET A 1 -1.22 -13.82 17.74
CA MET A 1 -1.89 -12.82 16.99
C MET A 1 -1.11 -12.35 15.80
N SER A 2 -1.73 -12.37 14.68
CA SER A 2 -1.05 -12.09 13.43
C SER A 2 -1.23 -10.63 13.03
N LYS A 3 -0.15 -9.97 12.61
CA LYS A 3 -0.21 -8.63 12.06
C LYS A 3 -1.06 -8.59 10.79
N LYS A 4 -1.25 -9.73 10.13
CA LYS A 4 -2.10 -9.83 8.96
C LYS A 4 -3.54 -9.37 9.21
N ARG A 5 -4.04 -9.59 10.42
CA ARG A 5 -5.39 -9.14 10.79
C ARG A 5 -5.49 -7.63 10.85
N MET A 6 -4.42 -6.99 11.28
CA MET A 6 -4.38 -5.54 11.43
C MET A 6 -4.03 -4.85 10.13
N PHE A 7 -3.19 -5.48 9.31
CA PHE A 7 -2.69 -4.89 8.07
C PHE A 7 -2.93 -5.82 6.87
N PRO A 8 -4.20 -6.15 6.57
CA PRO A 8 -4.46 -7.07 5.46
C PRO A 8 -3.98 -6.56 4.11
N ILE A 9 -4.07 -5.24 3.87
CA ILE A 9 -3.61 -4.68 2.60
C ILE A 9 -2.10 -4.76 2.51
N LEU A 10 -1.39 -4.35 3.56
CA LEU A 10 0.07 -4.38 3.56
C LEU A 10 0.61 -5.77 3.20
N TYR A 11 0.02 -6.82 3.77
CA TYR A 11 0.50 -8.17 3.58
C TYR A 11 0.18 -8.78 2.22
N MET A 12 -0.73 -8.18 1.46
CA MET A 12 -1.00 -8.66 0.11
C MET A 12 -0.30 -7.83 -0.97
N LEU A 13 0.41 -6.76 -0.58
CA LEU A 13 1.11 -5.93 -1.54
C LEU A 13 2.41 -6.57 -2.02
N PRO A 14 2.74 -6.40 -3.30
CA PRO A 14 4.04 -6.83 -3.80
C PRO A 14 5.15 -5.93 -3.26
N THR A 15 6.37 -6.41 -3.31
CA THR A 15 7.53 -5.66 -2.87
C THR A 15 8.19 -5.01 -4.07
N GLY A 16 8.51 -3.72 -3.95
CA GLY A 16 9.19 -2.98 -5.00
C GLY A 16 8.24 -2.22 -5.91
N LYS A 17 8.65 -1.01 -6.25
CA LYS A 17 7.87 -0.11 -7.09
C LYS A 17 7.58 -0.71 -8.47
N GLU A 18 8.52 -1.46 -9.03
CA GLU A 18 8.37 -2.10 -10.33
C GLU A 18 7.28 -3.17 -10.34
N ASN A 19 6.90 -3.65 -9.18
CA ASN A 19 5.88 -4.69 -9.05
C ASN A 19 4.55 -4.15 -8.54
N ALA A 20 4.38 -2.82 -8.52
CA ALA A 20 3.18 -2.18 -7.99
C ALA A 20 1.90 -2.80 -8.56
N ILE A 21 0.91 -2.94 -7.70
CA ILE A 21 -0.39 -3.49 -8.08
C ILE A 21 -1.40 -2.34 -8.23
N THR A 22 -2.23 -2.42 -9.27
CA THR A 22 -3.20 -1.37 -9.52
C THR A 22 -4.30 -1.35 -8.47
N THR A 23 -4.97 -0.20 -8.35
CA THR A 23 -6.09 -0.06 -7.43
C THR A 23 -7.18 -1.08 -7.73
N GLU A 24 -7.51 -1.27 -9.00
CA GLU A 24 -8.55 -2.23 -9.40
C GLU A 24 -8.22 -3.65 -8.99
N GLU A 25 -6.99 -4.08 -9.23
CA GLU A 25 -6.56 -5.42 -8.83
C GLU A 25 -6.56 -5.59 -7.32
N LEU A 26 -6.13 -4.56 -6.61
CA LEU A 26 -6.08 -4.62 -5.16
C LEU A 26 -7.48 -4.67 -4.55
N VAL A 27 -8.43 -3.97 -5.15
CA VAL A 27 -9.83 -4.05 -4.73
C VAL A 27 -10.33 -5.48 -4.83
N LYS A 28 -10.03 -6.14 -5.95
CA LYS A 28 -10.44 -7.53 -6.16
C LYS A 28 -9.78 -8.49 -5.18
N LEU A 29 -8.48 -8.34 -4.97
CA LEU A 29 -7.72 -9.23 -4.09
C LEU A 29 -8.11 -9.04 -2.63
N SER A 30 -8.38 -7.81 -2.22
CA SER A 30 -8.66 -7.50 -0.83
C SER A 30 -10.11 -7.81 -0.42
N GLY A 31 -10.99 -7.93 -1.40
CA GLY A 31 -12.41 -8.11 -1.11
C GLY A 31 -13.10 -6.82 -0.70
N CYS A 32 -12.43 -5.68 -0.82
CA CYS A 32 -13.08 -4.38 -0.58
C CYS A 32 -14.14 -4.15 -1.65
N GLY A 33 -15.23 -3.53 -1.27
CA GLY A 33 -16.35 -3.33 -2.19
C GLY A 33 -16.10 -2.28 -3.26
N SER A 34 -15.10 -1.41 -3.04
CA SER A 34 -14.82 -0.32 -3.98
C SER A 34 -13.44 0.26 -3.70
N ALA A 35 -12.96 1.11 -4.63
CA ALA A 35 -11.69 1.82 -4.43
C ALA A 35 -11.74 2.72 -3.19
N ARG A 36 -12.91 3.28 -2.91
CA ARG A 36 -13.10 4.14 -1.74
C ARG A 36 -12.86 3.36 -0.44
N GLU A 37 -13.43 2.16 -0.36
CA GLU A 37 -13.25 1.31 0.81
C GLU A 37 -11.80 0.88 0.95
N LEU A 38 -11.16 0.57 -0.17
CA LEU A 38 -9.73 0.24 -0.19
C LEU A 38 -8.90 1.39 0.36
N GLN A 39 -9.18 2.62 -0.08
CA GLN A 39 -8.44 3.79 0.37
C GLN A 39 -8.61 4.04 1.87
N LYS A 40 -9.80 3.80 2.39
CA LYS A 40 -10.05 3.92 3.82
C LYS A 40 -9.21 2.92 4.60
N GLN A 41 -9.14 1.69 4.11
CA GLN A 41 -8.35 0.66 4.76
C GLN A 41 -6.86 0.98 4.71
N ILE A 42 -6.38 1.48 3.57
CA ILE A 42 -4.99 1.88 3.42
C ILE A 42 -4.64 3.02 4.40
N ALA A 43 -5.53 4.01 4.50
CA ALA A 43 -5.32 5.12 5.42
C ALA A 43 -5.24 4.64 6.86
N PHE A 44 -6.13 3.71 7.22
CA PHE A 44 -6.13 3.12 8.55
C PHE A 44 -4.79 2.42 8.84
N GLU A 45 -4.33 1.61 7.89
CA GLU A 45 -3.09 0.86 8.07
C GLU A 45 -1.88 1.80 8.18
N ARG A 46 -1.84 2.85 7.36
CA ARG A 46 -0.77 3.84 7.42
C ARG A 46 -0.72 4.56 8.76
N GLU A 47 -1.88 4.88 9.31
CA GLU A 47 -1.96 5.51 10.63
C GLU A 47 -1.40 4.62 11.72
N HIS A 48 -1.45 3.31 11.53
CA HIS A 48 -0.96 2.34 12.49
C HIS A 48 0.44 1.83 12.17
N GLY A 49 1.13 2.50 11.26
CA GLY A 49 2.54 2.22 11.00
C GLY A 49 2.84 1.38 9.78
N ALA A 50 1.84 1.04 8.98
CA ALA A 50 2.09 0.24 7.76
C ALA A 50 2.81 1.08 6.70
N LEU A 51 3.85 0.51 6.11
CA LEU A 51 4.60 1.18 5.06
C LEU A 51 4.03 0.80 3.70
N ILE A 52 3.02 1.53 3.27
CA ILE A 52 2.35 1.32 1.99
C ILE A 52 2.69 2.49 1.07
N CYS A 53 3.43 2.21 0.01
CA CYS A 53 3.81 3.21 -0.97
C CYS A 53 2.78 3.30 -2.08
N SER A 54 2.65 4.47 -2.70
CA SER A 54 1.76 4.66 -3.84
C SER A 54 2.34 5.70 -4.78
N GLY A 55 1.93 5.62 -6.04
CA GLY A 55 2.38 6.57 -7.05
C GLY A 55 1.35 6.72 -8.16
N ALA A 56 1.30 7.90 -8.75
CA ALA A 56 0.36 8.20 -9.83
C ALA A 56 0.55 7.22 -10.98
N GLY A 57 -0.54 6.56 -11.38
CA GLY A 57 -0.53 5.63 -12.48
C GLY A 57 0.15 4.30 -12.22
N ARG A 58 0.68 4.08 -11.02
CA ARG A 58 1.38 2.84 -10.69
C ARG A 58 0.62 1.93 -9.73
N GLY A 59 -0.15 2.51 -8.82
CA GLY A 59 -0.86 1.73 -7.82
C GLY A 59 -0.13 1.71 -6.49
N TYR A 60 -0.07 0.54 -5.86
CA TYR A 60 0.46 0.39 -4.51
C TYR A 60 1.52 -0.71 -4.42
N TRP A 61 2.48 -0.54 -3.50
CA TRP A 61 3.54 -1.53 -3.28
C TRP A 61 4.15 -1.35 -1.89
N ARG A 62 4.94 -2.34 -1.45
CA ARG A 62 5.75 -2.20 -0.25
C ARG A 62 7.17 -1.82 -0.67
N PRO A 63 7.84 -0.94 0.08
CA PRO A 63 9.21 -0.58 -0.27
C PRO A 63 10.11 -1.81 -0.15
N LYS A 64 10.97 -2.02 -1.13
CA LYS A 64 11.88 -3.15 -1.12
C LYS A 64 13.09 -2.92 -0.23
N ASP A 65 13.42 -1.64 0.01
CA ASP A 65 14.53 -1.26 0.87
C ASP A 65 14.33 0.16 1.40
N TYR A 66 15.26 0.58 2.22
CA TYR A 66 15.19 1.90 2.86
C TYR A 66 15.26 3.04 1.83
N LYS A 67 16.05 2.83 0.78
CA LYS A 67 16.20 3.84 -0.27
C LYS A 67 14.87 4.12 -0.97
N GLU A 68 14.14 3.08 -1.31
CA GLU A 68 12.84 3.22 -1.96
C GLU A 68 11.83 3.91 -1.04
N LEU A 69 11.87 3.57 0.24
CA LEU A 69 11.03 4.22 1.23
C LEU A 69 11.33 5.72 1.32
N ARG A 70 12.61 6.08 1.33
CA ARG A 70 13.02 7.48 1.39
C ARG A 70 12.55 8.26 0.16
N GLU A 71 12.61 7.67 -1.00
CA GLU A 71 12.15 8.30 -2.23
C GLU A 71 10.65 8.62 -2.13
N PHE A 72 9.86 7.68 -1.62
CA PHE A 72 8.44 7.88 -1.44
C PHE A 72 8.16 9.01 -0.45
N VAL A 73 8.84 9.01 0.69
CA VAL A 73 8.67 10.04 1.72
C VAL A 73 9.04 11.43 1.18
N ARG A 74 10.12 11.52 0.41
CA ARG A 74 10.54 12.78 -0.18
C ARG A 74 9.47 13.37 -1.11
N ILE A 75 8.83 12.52 -1.90
CA ILE A 75 7.76 12.96 -2.79
C ILE A 75 6.58 13.49 -1.97
N MET A 76 6.27 12.83 -0.87
CA MET A 76 5.17 13.24 -0.01
C MET A 76 5.43 14.56 0.73
N ASP A 77 6.69 14.83 1.05
CA ASP A 77 7.09 16.03 1.77
C ASP A 77 7.31 17.25 0.87
N ALA A 78 7.39 17.03 -0.42
CA ALA A 78 7.71 18.09 -1.38
C ALA A 78 6.55 19.09 -1.61
#